data_7e32ced05d84d7b7b7a985f45850019c
#
_entry.id   7e32ced05d84d7b7b7a985f45850019c
#
_cell.length_a   1.000
_cell.length_b   1.000
_cell.length_c   1.000
_cell.angle_alpha   90.00
_cell.angle_beta   90.00
_cell.angle_gamma   90.00
#
_symmetry.space_group_name_H-M   'P 1'
#
loop_
_entity.id
_entity.type
_entity.pdbx_description
1 polymer ?
#
loop_
_entity_poly.entity_id
_entity_poly.type
_entity_poly.pdbx_seq_one_letter_code
_entity_poly.pdbx_strand_id
1 'polypeptide(L)'
;MPPQDLSLPKVDDVDTRSLISMQELDPSPVSEEFGDIENSDFIHKAQDVPAHGGLSLPKLGLRGHNWDSWLCAIQRFSTYPPTLFFTLHFANTSLIPLMTRSVPAAENYLLLTRPLYQSPSLEHAILTVPILAHVASGIVLRNVRSSRRARLYGAETRSQRYSLTFWPRMTLQARLGYMLVPLLGAHVLVNRIVPLMVDGGSSGVGLGYVAHGFVRSPVFWNIYYLIFVAVGVWHIVGGWANWMGWRVTTARKERINKKGSLEGYLGYTDSEHRMRKQRKIWWIVNGIAVVGASIWLAGALGIIGLGGRGSGWEASSWDGMYDRVPIIGAWL
;
A
#
# COMPACT_ATOMS: atom_id res chain seq x y z
N MET A 1 -51.95 -49.51 -31.00
CA MET A 1 -50.84 -49.18 -30.11
C MET A 1 -50.37 -47.79 -30.50
N PRO A 2 -50.54 -46.78 -29.65
CA PRO A 2 -49.96 -45.45 -29.90
C PRO A 2 -48.51 -45.44 -29.40
N PRO A 3 -47.64 -44.61 -29.98
CA PRO A 3 -46.23 -44.52 -29.55
C PRO A 3 -46.08 -43.83 -28.21
N GLN A 4 -45.27 -44.42 -27.33
CA GLN A 4 -44.90 -43.86 -26.06
C GLN A 4 -43.96 -42.69 -26.29
N ASP A 5 -44.38 -41.54 -25.79
CA ASP A 5 -43.63 -40.28 -25.75
C ASP A 5 -42.55 -40.41 -24.65
N LEU A 6 -41.30 -40.60 -25.06
CA LEU A 6 -40.11 -40.57 -24.18
C LEU A 6 -39.72 -39.14 -23.94
N SER A 7 -40.44 -38.46 -23.04
CA SER A 7 -39.97 -37.19 -22.50
C SER A 7 -38.73 -37.40 -21.66
N LEU A 8 -37.61 -36.93 -22.15
CA LEU A 8 -36.37 -36.78 -21.37
C LEU A 8 -36.65 -35.95 -20.11
N PRO A 9 -36.13 -36.38 -18.94
CA PRO A 9 -36.27 -35.55 -17.74
C PRO A 9 -35.64 -34.17 -18.00
N LYS A 10 -36.40 -33.12 -17.76
CA LYS A 10 -35.88 -31.76 -17.64
C LYS A 10 -34.75 -31.81 -16.61
N VAL A 11 -33.54 -31.50 -17.07
CA VAL A 11 -32.45 -31.14 -16.19
C VAL A 11 -32.95 -29.87 -15.49
N ASP A 12 -33.41 -30.05 -14.25
CA ASP A 12 -33.73 -28.95 -13.38
C ASP A 12 -32.50 -28.02 -13.33
N ASP A 13 -32.77 -26.73 -13.46
CA ASP A 13 -31.81 -25.63 -13.29
C ASP A 13 -31.05 -25.86 -11.96
N VAL A 14 -30.01 -26.70 -11.98
CA VAL A 14 -29.05 -26.82 -10.90
C VAL A 14 -28.36 -25.48 -10.82
N ASP A 15 -28.97 -24.72 -10.04
CA ASP A 15 -28.57 -23.55 -9.29
C ASP A 15 -27.20 -22.95 -9.67
N THR A 16 -27.09 -22.48 -10.92
CA THR A 16 -25.97 -21.62 -11.34
C THR A 16 -25.88 -20.36 -10.47
N ARG A 17 -26.92 -20.02 -9.69
CA ARG A 17 -26.92 -18.93 -8.72
C ARG A 17 -26.09 -19.27 -7.49
N SER A 18 -25.99 -20.52 -7.07
CA SER A 18 -25.16 -20.92 -5.92
C SER A 18 -23.67 -20.84 -6.27
N LEU A 19 -23.29 -21.17 -7.51
CA LEU A 19 -21.92 -21.05 -7.99
C LEU A 19 -21.49 -19.59 -8.16
N ILE A 20 -22.41 -18.69 -8.54
CA ILE A 20 -22.15 -17.26 -8.66
C ILE A 20 -22.04 -16.62 -7.26
N SER A 21 -22.83 -17.07 -6.28
CA SER A 21 -22.72 -16.58 -4.90
C SER A 21 -21.42 -17.00 -4.22
N MET A 22 -20.89 -18.18 -4.53
CA MET A 22 -19.58 -18.63 -4.04
C MET A 22 -18.40 -17.84 -4.65
N GLN A 23 -18.53 -17.29 -5.85
CA GLN A 23 -17.53 -16.39 -6.43
C GLN A 23 -17.52 -15.00 -5.81
N GLU A 24 -18.60 -14.60 -5.15
CA GLU A 24 -18.75 -13.28 -4.52
C GLU A 24 -18.33 -13.22 -3.06
N LEU A 25 -18.14 -14.35 -2.42
CA LEU A 25 -17.48 -14.42 -1.12
C LEU A 25 -15.98 -14.19 -1.33
N ASP A 26 -15.61 -12.92 -1.51
CA ASP A 26 -14.26 -12.49 -1.19
C ASP A 26 -14.08 -12.85 0.29
N PRO A 27 -13.20 -13.82 0.65
CA PRO A 27 -12.91 -14.07 2.03
C PRO A 27 -12.22 -12.80 2.53
N SER A 28 -13.01 -11.88 3.05
CA SER A 28 -12.48 -10.85 3.92
C SER A 28 -11.53 -11.57 4.83
N PRO A 29 -10.26 -11.14 4.96
CA PRO A 29 -9.38 -11.77 5.93
C PRO A 29 -10.17 -11.82 7.21
N VAL A 30 -10.42 -13.04 7.70
CA VAL A 30 -11.03 -13.27 9.01
C VAL A 30 -10.37 -12.26 9.91
N SER A 31 -11.16 -11.42 10.56
CA SER A 31 -10.65 -10.53 11.58
C SER A 31 -9.97 -11.44 12.59
N GLU A 32 -8.67 -11.55 12.50
CA GLU A 32 -7.89 -11.98 13.64
C GLU A 32 -8.04 -10.84 14.64
N GLU A 33 -9.19 -10.83 15.32
CA GLU A 33 -9.29 -10.24 16.62
C GLU A 33 -8.17 -10.92 17.43
N PHE A 34 -7.19 -10.14 17.85
CA PHE A 34 -6.31 -10.50 18.95
C PHE A 34 -7.16 -10.52 20.23
N GLY A 35 -8.03 -11.50 20.34
CA GLY A 35 -8.73 -11.88 21.54
C GLY A 35 -8.07 -13.16 22.04
N ASP A 36 -7.61 -13.12 23.26
CA ASP A 36 -7.13 -14.27 24.03
C ASP A 36 -8.06 -15.46 23.84
N ILE A 37 -7.65 -16.42 23.00
CA ILE A 37 -8.33 -17.71 22.91
C ILE A 37 -7.60 -18.64 23.87
N GLU A 38 -7.89 -18.46 25.13
CA GLU A 38 -7.87 -19.53 26.12
C GLU A 38 -9.15 -20.34 25.92
N ASN A 39 -8.97 -21.62 25.64
CA ASN A 39 -10.01 -22.63 25.49
C ASN A 39 -10.88 -22.64 24.22
N SER A 40 -10.51 -23.46 23.27
CA SER A 40 -11.50 -24.15 22.47
C SER A 40 -11.06 -25.56 22.11
N ASP A 41 -11.77 -26.54 22.69
CA ASP A 41 -11.73 -27.99 22.41
C ASP A 41 -12.19 -28.38 21.00
N PHE A 42 -12.07 -27.47 20.01
CA PHE A 42 -12.53 -27.70 18.63
C PHE A 42 -11.42 -28.11 17.65
N ILE A 43 -10.18 -28.40 18.12
CA ILE A 43 -9.06 -28.78 17.23
C ILE A 43 -8.91 -30.32 17.08
N HIS A 44 -9.78 -31.12 17.59
CA HIS A 44 -9.74 -32.55 17.38
C HIS A 44 -10.72 -33.00 16.29
N LYS A 45 -10.41 -32.76 15.03
CA LYS A 45 -10.72 -33.61 13.86
C LYS A 45 -10.37 -32.92 12.54
N ALA A 46 -9.11 -32.63 12.33
CA ALA A 46 -8.60 -32.51 10.96
C ALA A 46 -7.69 -33.72 10.71
N GLN A 47 -8.24 -34.70 10.01
CA GLN A 47 -7.56 -35.92 9.61
C GLN A 47 -6.33 -35.61 8.77
N ASP A 48 -5.30 -36.41 9.02
CA ASP A 48 -4.03 -36.46 8.32
C ASP A 48 -4.17 -36.44 6.79
N VAL A 49 -3.74 -35.36 6.17
CA VAL A 49 -3.44 -35.32 4.75
C VAL A 49 -1.92 -35.32 4.63
N PRO A 50 -1.31 -36.30 3.94
CA PRO A 50 0.14 -36.35 3.85
C PRO A 50 0.70 -35.14 3.10
N ALA A 51 1.59 -34.43 3.75
CA ALA A 51 2.30 -33.25 3.21
C ALA A 51 3.36 -33.72 2.22
N HIS A 52 3.12 -33.54 0.93
CA HIS A 52 4.18 -33.66 -0.08
C HIS A 52 4.99 -32.34 -0.11
N GLY A 53 6.25 -32.48 0.27
CA GLY A 53 7.41 -31.74 -0.23
C GLY A 53 7.34 -30.20 -0.21
N GLY A 54 7.34 -29.58 0.96
CA GLY A 54 7.71 -28.19 1.14
C GLY A 54 8.79 -28.10 2.22
N LEU A 55 9.84 -27.31 2.02
CA LEU A 55 10.92 -27.07 2.97
C LEU A 55 10.34 -26.84 4.38
N SER A 56 10.38 -27.87 5.19
CA SER A 56 10.04 -27.80 6.59
C SER A 56 11.21 -27.15 7.32
N LEU A 57 10.97 -25.98 7.90
CA LEU A 57 11.87 -25.29 8.85
C LEU A 57 11.45 -25.58 10.31
N PRO A 58 11.61 -26.83 10.81
CA PRO A 58 11.22 -27.19 12.17
C PRO A 58 12.33 -26.91 13.21
N LYS A 59 13.51 -26.41 12.80
CA LYS A 59 14.69 -26.42 13.68
C LYS A 59 14.97 -25.08 14.42
N LEU A 60 14.16 -24.04 14.25
CA LEU A 60 14.41 -22.75 14.88
C LEU A 60 13.59 -22.47 16.15
N GLY A 61 13.03 -23.50 16.80
CA GLY A 61 12.37 -23.33 18.11
C GLY A 61 11.08 -22.50 18.12
N LEU A 62 10.55 -22.15 16.95
CA LEU A 62 9.36 -21.30 16.77
C LEU A 62 8.08 -22.15 16.66
N ARG A 63 8.02 -23.25 17.41
CA ARG A 63 6.82 -24.10 17.50
C ARG A 63 5.76 -23.33 18.28
N GLY A 64 4.78 -22.76 17.59
CA GLY A 64 3.59 -22.18 18.21
C GLY A 64 3.11 -20.83 17.62
N HIS A 65 3.94 -20.11 16.88
CA HIS A 65 3.49 -18.87 16.21
C HIS A 65 3.34 -19.12 14.73
N ASN A 66 2.16 -18.84 14.20
CA ASN A 66 1.92 -18.88 12.75
C ASN A 66 2.83 -17.87 12.05
N TRP A 67 3.56 -18.30 11.04
CA TRP A 67 4.40 -17.44 10.20
C TRP A 67 3.66 -16.19 9.71
N ASP A 68 2.33 -16.30 9.50
CA ASP A 68 1.47 -15.19 9.12
C ASP A 68 1.48 -14.09 10.18
N SER A 69 1.44 -14.43 11.47
CA SER A 69 1.44 -13.46 12.57
C SER A 69 2.77 -12.68 12.62
N TRP A 70 3.90 -13.38 12.45
CA TRP A 70 5.21 -12.75 12.35
C TRP A 70 5.33 -11.82 11.15
N LEU A 71 4.90 -12.28 9.98
CA LEU A 71 4.90 -11.46 8.77
C LEU A 71 3.98 -10.24 8.89
N CYS A 72 2.81 -10.39 9.51
CA CYS A 72 1.92 -9.28 9.82
C CYS A 72 2.55 -8.30 10.81
N ALA A 73 3.24 -8.80 11.84
CA ALA A 73 3.96 -7.98 12.79
C ALA A 73 5.09 -7.19 12.11
N ILE A 74 5.93 -7.86 11.30
CA ILE A 74 6.97 -7.19 10.50
C ILE A 74 6.35 -6.13 9.59
N GLN A 75 5.29 -6.48 8.85
CA GLN A 75 4.58 -5.57 7.97
C GLN A 75 4.07 -4.32 8.69
N ARG A 76 3.63 -4.46 9.93
CA ARG A 76 3.12 -3.36 10.75
C ARG A 76 4.26 -2.54 11.35
N PHE A 77 5.18 -3.19 12.08
CA PHE A 77 6.21 -2.49 12.85
C PHE A 77 7.27 -1.83 11.97
N SER A 78 7.55 -2.39 10.79
CA SER A 78 8.46 -1.79 9.82
C SER A 78 8.00 -0.43 9.27
N THR A 79 6.74 -0.07 9.45
CA THR A 79 6.23 1.23 8.99
C THR A 79 6.45 2.37 10.00
N TYR A 80 6.73 2.06 11.28
CA TYR A 80 6.86 3.10 12.32
C TYR A 80 8.08 4.02 12.11
N PRO A 81 9.30 3.51 11.89
CA PRO A 81 10.44 4.38 11.66
C PRO A 81 10.30 5.27 10.41
N PRO A 82 9.88 4.76 9.24
CA PRO A 82 9.61 5.60 8.09
C PRO A 82 8.51 6.64 8.31
N THR A 83 7.51 6.35 9.15
CA THR A 83 6.44 7.31 9.46
C THR A 83 6.99 8.56 10.15
N LEU A 84 7.95 8.41 11.06
CA LEU A 84 8.63 9.55 11.67
C LEU A 84 9.35 10.40 10.62
N PHE A 85 10.10 9.75 9.74
CA PHE A 85 10.76 10.44 8.63
C PHE A 85 9.75 11.16 7.72
N PHE A 86 8.68 10.49 7.31
CA PHE A 86 7.67 11.11 6.42
C PHE A 86 6.99 12.32 7.06
N THR A 87 6.82 12.33 8.38
CA THR A 87 6.28 13.48 9.10
C THR A 87 7.24 14.68 9.01
N LEU A 88 8.53 14.47 9.25
CA LEU A 88 9.56 15.49 9.10
C LEU A 88 9.72 15.93 7.65
N HIS A 89 9.69 14.98 6.72
CA HIS A 89 9.79 15.25 5.29
C HIS A 89 8.61 16.05 4.77
N PHE A 90 7.40 15.72 5.19
CA PHE A 90 6.19 16.50 4.89
C PHE A 90 6.31 17.95 5.43
N ALA A 91 6.78 18.12 6.66
CA ALA A 91 6.99 19.43 7.23
C ALA A 91 7.99 20.25 6.40
N ASN A 92 9.16 19.67 6.07
CA ASN A 92 10.23 20.37 5.36
C ASN A 92 9.93 20.63 3.88
N THR A 93 9.17 19.74 3.22
CA THR A 93 8.89 19.86 1.77
C THR A 93 7.52 20.48 1.47
N SER A 94 6.73 20.80 2.52
CA SER A 94 5.40 21.35 2.34
C SER A 94 5.08 22.49 3.32
N LEU A 95 4.95 22.20 4.61
CA LEU A 95 4.48 23.17 5.59
C LEU A 95 5.43 24.36 5.72
N ILE A 96 6.72 24.10 5.85
CA ILE A 96 7.73 25.17 5.99
C ILE A 96 7.83 26.03 4.72
N PRO A 97 7.92 25.45 3.50
CA PRO A 97 7.82 26.24 2.27
C PRO A 97 6.56 27.11 2.18
N LEU A 98 5.39 26.56 2.55
CA LEU A 98 4.13 27.34 2.56
C LEU A 98 4.17 28.51 3.55
N MET A 99 4.79 28.31 4.71
CA MET A 99 4.93 29.35 5.73
C MET A 99 5.94 30.42 5.33
N THR A 100 7.11 30.02 4.85
CA THR A 100 8.21 30.92 4.49
C THR A 100 8.02 31.55 3.13
N ARG A 101 7.25 30.95 2.23
CA ARG A 101 7.04 31.30 0.82
C ARG A 101 8.37 31.57 0.08
N SER A 102 9.43 30.87 0.50
CA SER A 102 10.79 31.05 -0.02
C SER A 102 11.55 29.74 0.04
N VAL A 103 12.09 29.30 -1.08
CA VAL A 103 12.90 28.07 -1.16
C VAL A 103 14.17 28.20 -0.32
N PRO A 104 14.98 29.28 -0.44
CA PRO A 104 16.18 29.42 0.38
C PRO A 104 15.91 29.47 1.88
N ALA A 105 14.83 30.16 2.31
CA ALA A 105 14.47 30.20 3.73
C ALA A 105 14.01 28.83 4.25
N ALA A 106 13.25 28.07 3.47
CA ALA A 106 12.81 26.73 3.82
C ALA A 106 13.95 25.71 3.85
N GLU A 107 14.96 25.89 3.01
CA GLU A 107 16.13 24.99 2.93
C GLU A 107 16.92 24.94 4.23
N ASN A 108 17.03 26.03 4.95
CA ASN A 108 17.70 26.07 6.26
C ASN A 108 17.10 25.06 7.25
N TYR A 109 15.78 24.90 7.26
CA TYR A 109 15.08 23.94 8.12
C TYR A 109 15.32 22.50 7.66
N LEU A 110 15.34 22.27 6.33
CA LEU A 110 15.68 20.96 5.78
C LEU A 110 17.10 20.55 6.21
N LEU A 111 18.06 21.45 6.09
CA LEU A 111 19.45 21.21 6.48
C LEU A 111 19.59 20.91 7.97
N LEU A 112 18.82 21.60 8.81
CA LEU A 112 18.81 21.38 10.28
C LEU A 112 18.28 19.98 10.65
N THR A 113 17.29 19.48 9.95
CA THR A 113 16.68 18.19 10.23
C THR A 113 17.39 17.00 9.57
N ARG A 114 18.18 17.23 8.54
CA ARG A 114 18.88 16.22 7.74
C ARG A 114 19.75 15.27 8.59
N PRO A 115 20.57 15.72 9.56
CA PRO A 115 21.39 14.83 10.39
C PRO A 115 20.59 13.80 11.17
N LEU A 116 19.31 14.08 11.47
CA LEU A 116 18.43 13.16 12.20
C LEU A 116 18.10 11.88 11.43
N TYR A 117 18.21 11.88 10.11
CA TYR A 117 17.82 10.72 9.28
C TYR A 117 18.79 10.41 8.13
N GLN A 118 19.79 11.26 7.85
CA GLN A 118 20.80 11.03 6.79
C GLN A 118 22.19 10.68 7.30
N SER A 119 22.39 10.53 8.61
CA SER A 119 23.65 9.96 9.07
C SER A 119 23.73 8.47 8.67
N PRO A 120 24.89 7.94 8.32
CA PRO A 120 25.04 6.64 7.65
C PRO A 120 24.28 5.50 8.35
N SER A 121 24.39 5.38 9.67
CA SER A 121 23.71 4.33 10.43
C SER A 121 22.21 4.56 10.59
N LEU A 122 21.79 5.81 10.83
CA LEU A 122 20.38 6.15 11.04
C LEU A 122 19.56 6.06 9.74
N GLU A 123 20.13 6.42 8.60
CA GLU A 123 19.47 6.30 7.30
C GLU A 123 19.06 4.84 7.04
N HIS A 124 19.97 3.91 7.29
CA HIS A 124 19.66 2.49 7.12
C HIS A 124 18.65 1.99 8.16
N ALA A 125 18.78 2.40 9.42
CA ALA A 125 17.89 1.96 10.51
C ALA A 125 16.47 2.53 10.39
N ILE A 126 16.32 3.78 9.92
CA ILE A 126 15.02 4.48 9.87
C ILE A 126 14.34 4.28 8.52
N LEU A 127 15.08 4.18 7.42
CA LEU A 127 14.53 4.16 6.07
C LEU A 127 14.79 2.84 5.35
N THR A 128 16.05 2.50 5.07
CA THR A 128 16.36 1.42 4.14
C THR A 128 15.86 0.08 4.63
N VAL A 129 16.25 -0.35 5.83
CA VAL A 129 15.87 -1.66 6.39
C VAL A 129 14.37 -1.76 6.62
N PRO A 130 13.71 -0.78 7.27
CA PRO A 130 12.27 -0.85 7.49
C PRO A 130 11.45 -0.84 6.20
N ILE A 131 11.80 -0.01 5.21
CA ILE A 131 11.09 0.03 3.92
C ILE A 131 11.24 -1.30 3.18
N LEU A 132 12.45 -1.85 3.11
CA LEU A 132 12.68 -3.15 2.49
C LEU A 132 11.96 -4.28 3.23
N ALA A 133 11.96 -4.27 4.56
CA ALA A 133 11.21 -5.23 5.36
C ALA A 133 9.71 -5.13 5.13
N HIS A 134 9.17 -3.91 5.01
CA HIS A 134 7.76 -3.67 4.68
C HIS A 134 7.39 -4.25 3.30
N VAL A 135 8.17 -3.93 2.28
CA VAL A 135 7.92 -4.42 0.91
C VAL A 135 8.05 -5.94 0.85
N ALA A 136 9.12 -6.49 1.39
CA ALA A 136 9.39 -7.93 1.38
C ALA A 136 8.30 -8.72 2.12
N SER A 137 7.95 -8.31 3.35
CA SER A 137 6.88 -8.95 4.12
C SER A 137 5.53 -8.86 3.41
N GLY A 138 5.23 -7.74 2.76
CA GLY A 138 4.02 -7.55 1.95
C GLY A 138 3.94 -8.52 0.77
N ILE A 139 5.03 -8.72 0.04
CA ILE A 139 5.12 -9.67 -1.07
C ILE A 139 4.95 -11.11 -0.55
N VAL A 140 5.66 -11.48 0.53
CA VAL A 140 5.58 -12.82 1.11
C VAL A 140 4.17 -13.13 1.62
N LEU A 141 3.55 -12.22 2.40
CA LEU A 141 2.17 -12.36 2.87
C LEU A 141 1.19 -12.57 1.73
N ARG A 142 1.38 -11.84 0.64
CA ARG A 142 0.55 -11.98 -0.53
C ARG A 142 0.68 -13.37 -1.16
N ASN A 143 1.90 -13.87 -1.32
CA ASN A 143 2.15 -15.20 -1.88
C ASN A 143 1.56 -16.29 -0.99
N VAL A 144 1.73 -16.20 0.32
CA VAL A 144 1.16 -17.16 1.29
C VAL A 144 -0.37 -17.16 1.23
N ARG A 145 -0.99 -15.97 1.28
CA ARG A 145 -2.46 -15.85 1.18
C ARG A 145 -3.01 -16.28 -0.16
N SER A 146 -2.28 -16.06 -1.25
CA SER A 146 -2.59 -16.53 -2.59
C SER A 146 -2.60 -18.06 -2.67
N SER A 147 -1.54 -18.69 -2.17
CA SER A 147 -1.42 -20.16 -2.14
C SER A 147 -2.51 -20.79 -1.28
N ARG A 148 -2.84 -20.17 -0.13
CA ARG A 148 -3.93 -20.64 0.73
C ARG A 148 -5.29 -20.54 0.02
N ARG A 149 -5.58 -19.42 -0.64
CA ARG A 149 -6.81 -19.28 -1.44
C ARG A 149 -6.88 -20.29 -2.56
N ALA A 150 -5.80 -20.52 -3.30
CA ALA A 150 -5.75 -21.50 -4.36
C ALA A 150 -6.11 -22.91 -3.86
N ARG A 151 -5.62 -23.28 -2.68
CA ARG A 151 -5.98 -24.58 -2.05
C ARG A 151 -7.44 -24.64 -1.62
N LEU A 152 -7.94 -23.56 -0.98
CA LEU A 152 -9.34 -23.50 -0.50
C LEU A 152 -10.36 -23.55 -1.64
N TYR A 153 -10.05 -22.99 -2.79
CA TYR A 153 -10.94 -22.96 -3.95
C TYR A 153 -10.62 -24.01 -5.01
N GLY A 154 -9.73 -24.98 -4.71
CA GLY A 154 -9.39 -26.05 -5.63
C GLY A 154 -8.79 -25.57 -6.95
N ALA A 155 -8.05 -24.44 -6.94
CA ALA A 155 -7.44 -23.89 -8.14
C ALA A 155 -6.24 -24.73 -8.57
N GLU A 156 -6.43 -25.64 -9.52
CA GLU A 156 -5.39 -26.54 -10.01
C GLU A 156 -4.53 -25.90 -11.10
N THR A 157 -5.15 -25.16 -12.02
CA THR A 157 -4.46 -24.56 -13.14
C THR A 157 -3.83 -23.21 -12.81
N ARG A 158 -2.77 -22.85 -13.56
CA ARG A 158 -2.10 -21.53 -13.42
C ARG A 158 -3.06 -20.37 -13.69
N SER A 159 -3.95 -20.53 -14.66
CA SER A 159 -4.97 -19.52 -15.00
C SER A 159 -5.96 -19.30 -13.86
N GLN A 160 -6.46 -20.38 -13.23
CA GLN A 160 -7.35 -20.31 -12.08
C GLN A 160 -6.66 -19.62 -10.89
N ARG A 161 -5.39 -19.97 -10.59
CA ARG A 161 -4.60 -19.30 -9.54
C ARG A 161 -4.43 -17.81 -9.83
N TYR A 162 -4.13 -17.48 -11.09
CA TYR A 162 -3.99 -16.09 -11.53
C TYR A 162 -5.30 -15.29 -11.35
N SER A 163 -6.43 -15.85 -11.74
CA SER A 163 -7.74 -15.20 -11.59
C SER A 163 -8.12 -14.93 -10.13
N LEU A 164 -7.63 -15.76 -9.20
CA LEU A 164 -7.88 -15.60 -7.76
C LEU A 164 -6.95 -14.55 -7.08
N THR A 165 -5.83 -14.21 -7.70
CA THR A 165 -4.75 -13.51 -6.99
C THR A 165 -4.28 -12.22 -7.63
N PHE A 166 -4.56 -12.02 -8.92
CA PHE A 166 -3.98 -10.91 -9.67
C PHE A 166 -4.77 -9.59 -9.58
N TRP A 167 -4.24 -8.55 -10.17
CA TRP A 167 -4.57 -7.13 -10.10
C TRP A 167 -6.06 -6.77 -9.83
N PRO A 168 -7.07 -7.35 -10.50
CA PRO A 168 -8.48 -6.97 -10.25
C PRO A 168 -8.97 -7.26 -8.83
N ARG A 169 -8.36 -8.23 -8.13
CA ARG A 169 -8.73 -8.63 -6.77
C ARG A 169 -7.78 -8.13 -5.69
N MET A 170 -6.85 -7.27 -6.05
CA MET A 170 -6.02 -6.59 -5.08
C MET A 170 -6.81 -5.50 -4.36
N THR A 171 -6.63 -5.41 -3.04
CA THR A 171 -7.12 -4.25 -2.29
C THR A 171 -6.49 -2.97 -2.81
N LEU A 172 -7.19 -1.85 -2.73
CA LEU A 172 -6.66 -0.55 -3.14
C LEU A 172 -5.33 -0.24 -2.43
N GLN A 173 -5.24 -0.54 -1.12
CA GLN A 173 -4.03 -0.37 -0.32
C GLN A 173 -2.81 -1.11 -0.92
N ALA A 174 -3.02 -2.35 -1.38
CA ALA A 174 -1.95 -3.13 -2.00
C ALA A 174 -1.55 -2.55 -3.38
N ARG A 175 -2.53 -2.13 -4.19
CA ARG A 175 -2.26 -1.50 -5.49
C ARG A 175 -1.43 -0.22 -5.33
N LEU A 176 -1.84 0.64 -4.40
CA LEU A 176 -1.09 1.86 -4.08
C LEU A 176 0.34 1.54 -3.62
N GLY A 177 0.52 0.51 -2.77
CA GLY A 177 1.85 0.08 -2.35
C GLY A 177 2.73 -0.36 -3.52
N TYR A 178 2.20 -1.17 -4.44
CA TYR A 178 2.95 -1.58 -5.63
C TYR A 178 3.27 -0.42 -6.58
N MET A 179 2.39 0.55 -6.72
CA MET A 179 2.66 1.76 -7.49
C MET A 179 3.68 2.65 -6.80
N LEU A 180 3.66 2.69 -5.47
CA LEU A 180 4.58 3.53 -4.69
C LEU A 180 6.03 3.06 -4.79
N VAL A 181 6.30 1.74 -4.92
CA VAL A 181 7.66 1.20 -4.97
C VAL A 181 8.49 1.82 -6.11
N PRO A 182 8.06 1.79 -7.39
CA PRO A 182 8.84 2.42 -8.46
C PRO A 182 8.89 3.95 -8.34
N LEU A 183 7.82 4.60 -7.89
CA LEU A 183 7.80 6.05 -7.69
C LEU A 183 8.78 6.47 -6.59
N LEU A 184 8.77 5.80 -5.44
CA LEU A 184 9.72 6.05 -4.37
C LEU A 184 11.15 5.71 -4.80
N GLY A 185 11.33 4.61 -5.54
CA GLY A 185 12.62 4.24 -6.10
C GLY A 185 13.21 5.32 -7.01
N ALA A 186 12.42 5.90 -7.91
CA ALA A 186 12.83 7.00 -8.75
C ALA A 186 13.15 8.28 -7.92
N HIS A 187 12.33 8.58 -6.90
CA HIS A 187 12.60 9.68 -5.98
C HIS A 187 13.94 9.53 -5.26
N VAL A 188 14.20 8.37 -4.71
CA VAL A 188 15.46 8.06 -4.01
C VAL A 188 16.65 8.05 -5.01
N LEU A 189 16.45 7.52 -6.21
CA LEU A 189 17.48 7.52 -7.24
C LEU A 189 17.96 8.94 -7.56
N VAL A 190 17.03 9.84 -7.87
CA VAL A 190 17.35 11.21 -8.28
C VAL A 190 17.88 12.06 -7.13
N ASN A 191 17.27 11.96 -5.95
CA ASN A 191 17.59 12.87 -4.85
C ASN A 191 18.63 12.32 -3.87
N ARG A 192 19.03 11.05 -3.99
CA ARG A 192 19.99 10.43 -3.05
C ARG A 192 21.09 9.63 -3.75
N ILE A 193 20.72 8.69 -4.63
CA ILE A 193 21.71 7.74 -5.21
C ILE A 193 22.58 8.44 -6.23
N VAL A 194 22.02 9.17 -7.20
CA VAL A 194 22.79 9.88 -8.23
C VAL A 194 23.71 10.93 -7.61
N PRO A 195 23.27 11.81 -6.71
CA PRO A 195 24.17 12.73 -6.00
C PRO A 195 25.30 12.02 -5.25
N LEU A 196 25.01 10.93 -4.59
CA LEU A 196 26.03 10.13 -3.89
C LEU A 196 27.09 9.58 -4.86
N MET A 197 26.66 9.14 -6.04
CA MET A 197 27.56 8.60 -7.06
C MET A 197 28.39 9.68 -7.78
N VAL A 198 27.85 10.89 -7.91
CA VAL A 198 28.48 11.98 -8.67
C VAL A 198 29.38 12.83 -7.77
N ASP A 199 28.88 13.24 -6.62
CA ASP A 199 29.53 14.17 -5.70
C ASP A 199 30.08 13.50 -4.44
N GLY A 200 29.91 12.18 -4.30
CA GLY A 200 30.29 11.45 -3.08
C GLY A 200 29.40 11.74 -1.88
N GLY A 201 28.36 12.54 -2.02
CA GLY A 201 27.41 12.92 -0.97
C GLY A 201 26.16 13.59 -1.52
N SER A 202 25.22 13.88 -0.65
CA SER A 202 24.01 14.63 -1.01
C SER A 202 23.96 16.02 -0.34
N SER A 203 25.09 16.56 0.07
CA SER A 203 25.18 17.86 0.73
C SER A 203 24.69 19.00 -0.17
N GLY A 204 24.97 18.93 -1.46
CA GLY A 204 24.52 19.86 -2.49
C GLY A 204 23.08 19.69 -2.95
N VAL A 205 22.35 18.69 -2.45
CA VAL A 205 20.97 18.40 -2.82
C VAL A 205 20.01 18.95 -1.77
N GLY A 206 19.32 20.02 -2.10
CA GLY A 206 18.34 20.67 -1.26
C GLY A 206 17.03 20.93 -1.99
N LEU A 207 16.22 21.83 -1.45
CA LEU A 207 14.99 22.26 -2.11
C LEU A 207 15.29 23.02 -3.42
N GLY A 208 16.42 23.74 -3.47
CA GLY A 208 16.93 24.41 -4.67
C GLY A 208 17.24 23.45 -5.80
N TYR A 209 17.86 22.30 -5.51
CA TYR A 209 18.08 21.22 -6.48
C TYR A 209 16.77 20.74 -7.11
N VAL A 210 15.76 20.48 -6.26
CA VAL A 210 14.44 20.04 -6.75
C VAL A 210 13.79 21.15 -7.59
N ALA A 211 13.83 22.40 -7.15
CA ALA A 211 13.33 23.55 -7.91
C ALA A 211 13.98 23.66 -9.28
N HIS A 212 15.31 23.49 -9.36
CA HIS A 212 16.06 23.48 -10.60
C HIS A 212 15.56 22.38 -11.57
N GLY A 213 15.29 21.16 -11.07
CA GLY A 213 14.70 20.09 -11.85
C GLY A 213 13.36 20.46 -12.46
N PHE A 214 12.48 21.14 -11.70
CA PHE A 214 11.20 21.61 -12.21
C PHE A 214 11.36 22.59 -13.39
N VAL A 215 12.32 23.48 -13.33
CA VAL A 215 12.59 24.41 -14.44
C VAL A 215 13.15 23.68 -15.65
N ARG A 216 13.98 22.67 -15.42
CA ARG A 216 14.61 21.87 -16.48
C ARG A 216 13.58 21.05 -17.27
N SER A 217 12.67 20.38 -16.57
CA SER A 217 11.63 19.53 -17.18
C SER A 217 10.29 19.69 -16.47
N PRO A 218 9.56 20.81 -16.69
CA PRO A 218 8.41 21.18 -15.88
C PRO A 218 7.25 20.19 -16.03
N VAL A 219 6.97 19.71 -17.24
CA VAL A 219 5.86 18.78 -17.49
C VAL A 219 6.12 17.45 -16.78
N PHE A 220 7.31 16.91 -16.91
CA PHE A 220 7.68 15.64 -16.29
C PHE A 220 7.56 15.73 -14.76
N TRP A 221 8.21 16.70 -14.12
CA TRP A 221 8.26 16.78 -12.67
C TRP A 221 6.92 17.12 -12.04
N ASN A 222 6.11 17.97 -12.67
CA ASN A 222 4.76 18.25 -12.18
C ASN A 222 3.88 17.00 -12.20
N ILE A 223 3.87 16.22 -13.30
CA ILE A 223 3.10 14.98 -13.39
C ILE A 223 3.64 13.94 -12.41
N TYR A 224 4.95 13.76 -12.36
CA TYR A 224 5.59 12.81 -11.48
C TYR A 224 5.25 13.07 -10.01
N TYR A 225 5.46 14.28 -9.51
CA TYR A 225 5.19 14.60 -8.11
C TYR A 225 3.70 14.60 -7.79
N LEU A 226 2.83 14.98 -8.72
CA LEU A 226 1.39 14.86 -8.55
C LEU A 226 0.99 13.41 -8.28
N ILE A 227 1.45 12.48 -9.11
CA ILE A 227 1.14 11.05 -8.96
C ILE A 227 1.82 10.49 -7.71
N PHE A 228 3.09 10.80 -7.49
CA PHE A 228 3.88 10.30 -6.37
C PHE A 228 3.29 10.71 -5.01
N VAL A 229 2.95 11.98 -4.83
CA VAL A 229 2.33 12.47 -3.61
C VAL A 229 0.94 11.89 -3.43
N ALA A 230 0.11 11.85 -4.47
CA ALA A 230 -1.22 11.25 -4.38
C ALA A 230 -1.13 9.78 -3.93
N VAL A 231 -0.36 8.95 -4.65
CA VAL A 231 -0.20 7.53 -4.33
C VAL A 231 0.38 7.33 -2.93
N GLY A 232 1.42 8.11 -2.58
CA GLY A 232 2.11 8.02 -1.29
C GLY A 232 1.19 8.39 -0.12
N VAL A 233 0.49 9.50 -0.19
CA VAL A 233 -0.40 9.97 0.88
C VAL A 233 -1.56 8.99 1.10
N TRP A 234 -2.24 8.54 0.02
CA TRP A 234 -3.30 7.54 0.17
C TRP A 234 -2.79 6.23 0.74
N HIS A 235 -1.58 5.80 0.36
CA HIS A 235 -0.98 4.59 0.92
C HIS A 235 -0.67 4.75 2.41
N ILE A 236 -0.06 5.86 2.83
CA ILE A 236 0.29 6.14 4.23
C ILE A 236 -0.96 6.28 5.09
N VAL A 237 -1.92 7.11 4.69
CA VAL A 237 -3.16 7.36 5.45
C VAL A 237 -4.00 6.09 5.54
N GLY A 238 -4.11 5.31 4.46
CA GLY A 238 -4.76 4.00 4.47
C GLY A 238 -4.03 2.98 5.37
N GLY A 239 -2.71 3.04 5.43
CA GLY A 239 -1.89 2.25 6.35
C GLY A 239 -2.18 2.61 7.81
N TRP A 240 -2.23 3.89 8.15
CA TRP A 240 -2.58 4.35 9.51
C TRP A 240 -4.00 3.95 9.90
N ALA A 241 -4.96 4.04 8.97
CA ALA A 241 -6.31 3.54 9.21
C ALA A 241 -6.32 2.04 9.55
N ASN A 242 -5.50 1.24 8.87
CA ASN A 242 -5.34 -0.18 9.19
C ASN A 242 -4.72 -0.41 10.57
N TRP A 243 -3.76 0.42 11.01
CA TRP A 243 -3.20 0.31 12.37
C TRP A 243 -4.25 0.57 13.46
N MET A 244 -5.18 1.49 13.20
CA MET A 244 -6.29 1.80 14.08
C MET A 244 -7.44 0.78 14.01
N GLY A 245 -7.28 -0.29 13.23
CA GLY A 245 -8.33 -1.28 13.01
C GLY A 245 -9.49 -0.77 12.12
N TRP A 246 -9.32 0.37 11.48
CA TRP A 246 -10.32 0.92 10.57
C TRP A 246 -10.21 0.24 9.20
N ARG A 247 -11.23 -0.52 8.84
CA ARG A 247 -11.30 -1.13 7.52
C ARG A 247 -11.91 -0.16 6.53
N VAL A 248 -11.10 0.34 5.63
CA VAL A 248 -11.53 1.19 4.50
C VAL A 248 -11.93 0.27 3.35
N THR A 249 -13.06 -0.42 3.49
CA THR A 249 -13.65 -1.22 2.42
C THR A 249 -14.94 -0.57 1.95
N THR A 250 -15.14 -0.57 0.64
CA THR A 250 -16.45 -0.24 0.06
C THR A 250 -17.40 -1.36 0.45
N ALA A 251 -18.32 -1.07 1.39
CA ALA A 251 -19.37 -2.02 1.74
C ALA A 251 -20.22 -2.29 0.51
N ARG A 252 -20.15 -3.51 -0.02
CA ARG A 252 -21.07 -3.95 -1.04
C ARG A 252 -22.43 -4.17 -0.37
N LYS A 253 -23.48 -3.56 -0.92
CA LYS A 253 -24.85 -3.74 -0.45
C LYS A 253 -25.24 -5.19 -0.72
N GLU A 254 -25.16 -6.05 0.30
CA GLU A 254 -25.77 -7.36 0.23
C GLU A 254 -27.28 -7.17 0.05
N ARG A 255 -27.79 -7.59 -1.09
CA ARG A 255 -29.23 -7.70 -1.29
C ARG A 255 -29.72 -8.85 -0.41
N ILE A 256 -30.11 -8.53 0.83
CA ILE A 256 -30.77 -9.48 1.69
C ILE A 256 -32.16 -9.69 1.09
N ASN A 257 -32.32 -10.78 0.37
CA ASN A 257 -33.58 -11.20 -0.25
C ASN A 257 -34.45 -11.97 0.76
N LYS A 258 -34.46 -11.55 2.04
CA LYS A 258 -35.33 -12.10 3.06
C LYS A 258 -36.52 -11.17 3.30
N LYS A 259 -37.57 -11.36 2.50
CA LYS A 259 -38.89 -10.79 2.76
C LYS A 259 -39.51 -11.55 3.95
N GLY A 260 -39.80 -10.82 5.03
CA GLY A 260 -40.91 -11.16 5.90
C GLY A 260 -40.64 -11.86 7.22
N SER A 261 -39.42 -12.00 7.74
CA SER A 261 -39.22 -12.49 9.11
C SER A 261 -38.67 -11.41 10.04
N LEU A 262 -39.04 -11.49 11.35
CA LEU A 262 -38.49 -10.60 12.38
C LEU A 262 -36.98 -10.63 12.45
N GLU A 263 -36.36 -11.82 12.24
CA GLU A 263 -34.92 -12.00 12.11
C GLU A 263 -34.34 -11.27 10.88
N GLY A 264 -35.10 -11.21 9.78
CA GLY A 264 -34.73 -10.44 8.59
C GLY A 264 -34.70 -8.94 8.87
N TYR A 265 -35.59 -8.43 9.71
CA TYR A 265 -35.65 -7.02 10.10
C TYR A 265 -34.49 -6.63 11.02
N LEU A 266 -34.18 -7.41 12.03
CA LEU A 266 -33.06 -7.20 12.96
C LEU A 266 -31.71 -7.28 12.22
N GLY A 267 -31.54 -8.26 11.33
CA GLY A 267 -30.35 -8.37 10.50
C GLY A 267 -30.19 -7.21 9.50
N TYR A 268 -31.29 -6.61 9.04
CA TYR A 268 -31.28 -5.44 8.16
C TYR A 268 -30.79 -4.19 8.89
N THR A 269 -31.29 -3.91 10.10
CA THR A 269 -30.88 -2.75 10.90
C THR A 269 -29.40 -2.82 11.29
N ASP A 270 -28.90 -3.98 11.67
CA ASP A 270 -27.49 -4.20 11.95
C ASP A 270 -26.60 -4.00 10.71
N SER A 271 -27.06 -4.46 9.56
CA SER A 271 -26.31 -4.28 8.30
C SER A 271 -26.27 -2.81 7.86
N GLU A 272 -27.37 -2.07 8.03
CA GLU A 272 -27.40 -0.64 7.75
C GLU A 272 -26.48 0.16 8.68
N HIS A 273 -26.48 -0.16 9.97
CA HIS A 273 -25.62 0.51 10.93
C HIS A 273 -24.14 0.29 10.61
N ARG A 274 -23.74 -0.95 10.28
CA ARG A 274 -22.38 -1.28 9.82
C ARG A 274 -22.02 -0.52 8.55
N MET A 275 -22.90 -0.48 7.56
CA MET A 275 -22.66 0.25 6.31
C MET A 275 -22.49 1.76 6.54
N ARG A 276 -23.32 2.37 7.39
CA ARG A 276 -23.18 3.80 7.76
C ARG A 276 -21.83 4.06 8.44
N LYS A 277 -21.41 3.21 9.37
CA LYS A 277 -20.11 3.29 10.05
C LYS A 277 -18.95 3.17 9.05
N GLN A 278 -18.99 2.18 8.16
CA GLN A 278 -17.96 1.97 7.13
C GLN A 278 -17.90 3.15 6.16
N ARG A 279 -19.05 3.68 5.74
CA ARG A 279 -19.11 4.87 4.88
C ARG A 279 -18.53 6.10 5.59
N LYS A 280 -18.80 6.29 6.87
CA LYS A 280 -18.19 7.38 7.67
C LYS A 280 -16.68 7.25 7.74
N ILE A 281 -16.16 6.05 8.03
CA ILE A 281 -14.71 5.78 8.06
C ILE A 281 -14.10 6.06 6.68
N TRP A 282 -14.73 5.61 5.61
CA TRP A 282 -14.26 5.86 4.25
C TRP A 282 -14.12 7.35 3.95
N TRP A 283 -15.14 8.16 4.28
CA TRP A 283 -15.10 9.60 4.10
C TRP A 283 -14.01 10.28 4.94
N ILE A 284 -13.85 9.88 6.20
CA ILE A 284 -12.80 10.42 7.08
C ILE A 284 -11.42 10.11 6.51
N VAL A 285 -11.14 8.87 6.17
CA VAL A 285 -9.81 8.46 5.68
C VAL A 285 -9.49 9.13 4.34
N ASN A 286 -10.44 9.15 3.40
CA ASN A 286 -10.20 9.83 2.13
C ASN A 286 -10.14 11.35 2.28
N GLY A 287 -10.93 11.94 3.17
CA GLY A 287 -10.86 13.37 3.48
C GLY A 287 -9.48 13.77 4.03
N ILE A 288 -8.94 13.01 4.99
CA ILE A 288 -7.58 13.23 5.51
C ILE A 288 -6.54 13.09 4.38
N ALA A 289 -6.68 12.07 3.52
CA ALA A 289 -5.76 11.88 2.41
C ALA A 289 -5.82 13.04 1.39
N VAL A 290 -7.02 13.50 1.04
CA VAL A 290 -7.20 14.67 0.14
C VAL A 290 -6.55 15.91 0.75
N VAL A 291 -6.85 16.23 2.00
CA VAL A 291 -6.29 17.43 2.68
C VAL A 291 -4.77 17.32 2.77
N GLY A 292 -4.24 16.17 3.20
CA GLY A 292 -2.79 15.96 3.30
C GLY A 292 -2.08 16.07 1.94
N ALA A 293 -2.65 15.45 0.90
CA ALA A 293 -2.09 15.55 -0.45
C ALA A 293 -2.16 16.99 -0.99
N SER A 294 -3.27 17.69 -0.79
CA SER A 294 -3.43 19.08 -1.24
C SER A 294 -2.42 20.01 -0.58
N ILE A 295 -2.21 19.88 0.74
CA ILE A 295 -1.21 20.67 1.46
C ILE A 295 0.19 20.32 0.94
N TRP A 296 0.50 19.02 0.75
CA TRP A 296 1.81 18.62 0.26
C TRP A 296 2.08 19.15 -1.14
N LEU A 297 1.12 19.01 -2.05
CA LEU A 297 1.24 19.53 -3.41
C LEU A 297 1.34 21.05 -3.45
N ALA A 298 0.61 21.76 -2.60
CA ALA A 298 0.70 23.21 -2.53
C ALA A 298 2.12 23.69 -2.14
N GLY A 299 2.77 23.03 -1.19
CA GLY A 299 4.15 23.32 -0.84
C GLY A 299 5.15 22.88 -1.91
N ALA A 300 5.03 21.63 -2.37
CA ALA A 300 5.97 21.06 -3.32
C ALA A 300 5.86 21.69 -4.72
N LEU A 301 4.66 21.80 -5.28
CA LEU A 301 4.49 22.37 -6.62
C LEU A 301 4.32 23.88 -6.60
N GLY A 302 3.60 24.42 -5.61
CA GLY A 302 3.28 25.84 -5.53
C GLY A 302 4.42 26.72 -5.02
N ILE A 303 5.34 26.18 -4.22
CA ILE A 303 6.49 26.94 -3.68
C ILE A 303 7.80 26.40 -4.25
N ILE A 304 8.11 25.10 -4.02
CA ILE A 304 9.40 24.56 -4.45
C ILE A 304 9.46 24.48 -5.98
N GLY A 305 8.42 24.00 -6.63
CA GLY A 305 8.37 23.88 -8.10
C GLY A 305 8.48 25.25 -8.82
N LEU A 306 8.16 26.35 -8.15
CA LEU A 306 8.30 27.71 -8.65
C LEU A 306 9.58 28.42 -8.16
N GLY A 307 10.47 27.71 -7.45
CA GLY A 307 11.67 28.28 -6.82
C GLY A 307 12.75 28.77 -7.79
N GLY A 308 12.60 28.44 -9.07
CA GLY A 308 13.53 28.92 -10.11
C GLY A 308 14.73 28.00 -10.34
N ARG A 309 15.54 28.39 -11.31
CA ARG A 309 16.79 27.70 -11.67
C ARG A 309 17.92 28.12 -10.74
N GLY A 310 18.78 27.18 -10.37
CA GLY A 310 20.04 27.48 -9.72
C GLY A 310 20.93 28.40 -10.59
N SER A 311 21.94 29.00 -9.99
CA SER A 311 22.86 29.90 -10.69
C SER A 311 24.33 29.47 -10.54
N GLY A 312 25.16 29.90 -11.45
CA GLY A 312 26.60 29.71 -11.39
C GLY A 312 27.00 28.20 -11.39
N TRP A 313 27.94 27.87 -10.53
CA TRP A 313 28.48 26.50 -10.41
C TRP A 313 27.47 25.49 -9.89
N GLU A 314 26.53 25.92 -9.04
CA GLU A 314 25.45 25.04 -8.54
C GLU A 314 24.56 24.54 -9.67
N ALA A 315 24.13 25.44 -10.57
CA ALA A 315 23.33 25.05 -11.72
C ALA A 315 24.06 24.02 -12.60
N SER A 316 25.34 24.22 -12.85
CA SER A 316 26.15 23.31 -13.66
C SER A 316 26.34 21.95 -12.98
N SER A 317 26.55 21.93 -11.66
CA SER A 317 26.63 20.69 -10.88
C SER A 317 25.30 19.94 -10.92
N TRP A 318 24.17 20.61 -10.70
CA TRP A 318 22.84 20.03 -10.73
C TRP A 318 22.45 19.51 -12.12
N ASP A 319 22.75 20.27 -13.18
CA ASP A 319 22.57 19.81 -14.56
C ASP A 319 23.34 18.50 -14.78
N GLY A 320 24.61 18.44 -14.34
CA GLY A 320 25.42 17.26 -14.44
C GLY A 320 24.91 16.04 -13.66
N MET A 321 24.21 16.25 -12.54
CA MET A 321 23.53 15.18 -11.79
C MET A 321 22.29 14.69 -12.55
N TYR A 322 21.43 15.59 -13.04
CA TYR A 322 20.24 15.22 -13.80
C TYR A 322 20.57 14.47 -15.07
N ASP A 323 21.63 14.86 -15.81
CA ASP A 323 22.12 14.17 -17.00
C ASP A 323 22.52 12.71 -16.75
N ARG A 324 22.99 12.42 -15.53
CA ARG A 324 23.44 11.08 -15.13
C ARG A 324 22.33 10.20 -14.55
N VAL A 325 21.09 10.68 -14.49
CA VAL A 325 19.98 9.84 -14.07
C VAL A 325 19.75 8.73 -15.10
N PRO A 326 19.88 7.45 -14.73
CA PRO A 326 19.73 6.35 -15.67
C PRO A 326 18.35 6.37 -16.34
N ILE A 327 18.31 6.05 -17.64
CA ILE A 327 17.10 5.91 -18.47
C ILE A 327 16.43 7.25 -18.79
N ILE A 328 16.25 8.12 -17.81
CA ILE A 328 15.46 9.35 -17.96
C ILE A 328 16.31 10.62 -18.04
N GLY A 329 17.62 10.57 -17.74
CA GLY A 329 18.49 11.75 -17.74
C GLY A 329 18.53 12.50 -19.07
N ALA A 330 18.45 11.78 -20.18
CA ALA A 330 18.39 12.39 -21.50
C ALA A 330 17.05 13.14 -21.78
N TRP A 331 16.03 12.92 -20.97
CA TRP A 331 14.69 13.51 -21.08
C TRP A 331 14.41 14.57 -19.99
N LEU A 332 15.26 14.60 -18.98
CA LEU A 332 15.22 15.58 -17.88
C LEU A 332 16.08 16.81 -18.22
#